data_b45f511a64b9c861ef7f07c7acb602a7
#
_entry.id   b45f511a64b9c861ef7f07c7acb602a7
#
_cell.length_a   1.000
_cell.length_b   1.000
_cell.length_c   1.000
_cell.angle_alpha   90.00
_cell.angle_beta   90.00
_cell.angle_gamma   90.00
#
_symmetry.space_group_name_H-M   'P 1'
#
loop_
_entity.id
_entity.type
_entity.pdbx_description
1 polymer ?
#
loop_
_entity_poly.entity_id
_entity_poly.type
_entity_poly.pdbx_seq_one_letter_code
_entity_poly.pdbx_strand_id
1 'polypeptide(L)'
;MSSAHFKFFQAERLNVINVSTSRTLTPEISGSILILDNSDNAIEITLPKPESGLNYKFIIKTKNDSTSLANDITIKSTSNDVTSSPIIYFTGVSGIGQTDGIEYLAGVGNNITSSSITIDNHVVSGDRLEFITDGNNWYSTGVTKYNSLMFT
;
A
#
# COMPACT_ATOMS: atom_id res chain seq x y z
N MET A 1 47.28 -1.86 17.96
CA MET A 1 46.84 -1.36 16.64
C MET A 1 45.40 -1.79 16.42
N SER A 2 44.50 -0.83 16.41
CA SER A 2 43.08 -1.07 16.16
C SER A 2 42.89 -1.26 14.65
N SER A 3 42.54 -2.45 14.19
CA SER A 3 42.12 -2.66 12.81
C SER A 3 40.74 -2.07 12.65
N ALA A 4 40.63 -0.96 11.91
CA ALA A 4 39.38 -0.40 11.50
C ALA A 4 38.69 -1.41 10.57
N HIS A 5 37.63 -2.06 11.06
CA HIS A 5 36.78 -2.86 10.23
C HIS A 5 35.93 -1.89 9.38
N PHE A 6 36.36 -1.65 8.15
CA PHE A 6 35.47 -1.08 7.13
C PHE A 6 34.37 -2.11 6.87
N LYS A 7 33.21 -1.93 7.48
CA LYS A 7 32.02 -2.60 7.01
C LYS A 7 31.74 -2.03 5.64
N PHE A 8 32.05 -2.77 4.59
CA PHE A 8 31.45 -2.51 3.28
C PHE A 8 29.95 -2.60 3.46
N PHE A 9 29.26 -1.49 3.30
CA PHE A 9 27.82 -1.52 3.12
C PHE A 9 27.55 -2.23 1.79
N GLN A 10 27.33 -3.53 1.84
CA GLN A 10 26.66 -4.20 0.74
C GLN A 10 25.29 -3.56 0.67
N ALA A 11 24.99 -2.93 -0.46
CA ALA A 11 23.62 -2.49 -0.74
C ALA A 11 22.76 -3.76 -0.72
N GLU A 12 22.05 -3.97 0.38
CA GLU A 12 21.12 -5.09 0.49
C GLU A 12 20.06 -4.92 -0.61
N ARG A 13 19.88 -5.95 -1.41
CA ARG A 13 18.81 -5.95 -2.39
C ARG A 13 17.49 -5.89 -1.64
N LEU A 14 16.58 -5.02 -2.11
CA LEU A 14 15.25 -4.96 -1.56
C LEU A 14 14.58 -6.35 -1.71
N ASN A 15 13.96 -6.80 -0.65
CA ASN A 15 13.20 -8.04 -0.68
C ASN A 15 11.90 -7.79 -1.48
N VAL A 16 11.68 -8.56 -2.54
CA VAL A 16 10.50 -8.46 -3.40
C VAL A 16 9.64 -9.71 -3.21
N ILE A 17 8.39 -9.53 -2.82
CA ILE A 17 7.44 -10.61 -2.54
C ILE A 17 6.27 -10.51 -3.52
N ASN A 18 6.01 -11.57 -4.28
CA ASN A 18 4.81 -11.67 -5.10
C ASN A 18 3.62 -12.17 -4.26
N VAL A 19 2.49 -11.51 -4.40
CA VAL A 19 1.26 -11.78 -3.65
C VAL A 19 0.10 -11.87 -4.64
N SER A 20 -0.52 -13.03 -4.76
CA SER A 20 -1.68 -13.30 -5.63
C SER A 20 -2.91 -13.76 -4.85
N THR A 21 -2.82 -13.81 -3.52
CA THR A 21 -3.91 -14.21 -2.62
C THR A 21 -3.90 -13.33 -1.37
N SER A 22 -5.04 -13.26 -0.70
CA SER A 22 -5.16 -12.50 0.54
C SER A 22 -4.13 -12.95 1.60
N ARG A 23 -3.60 -11.97 2.34
CA ARG A 23 -2.48 -12.20 3.25
C ARG A 23 -2.47 -11.23 4.42
N THR A 24 -2.13 -11.75 5.61
CA THR A 24 -1.73 -10.93 6.76
C THR A 24 -0.22 -10.72 6.71
N LEU A 25 0.22 -9.47 6.77
CA LEU A 25 1.64 -9.13 6.83
C LEU A 25 2.16 -9.27 8.26
N THR A 26 3.46 -9.50 8.36
CA THR A 26 4.16 -9.60 9.64
C THR A 26 5.30 -8.58 9.70
N PRO A 27 5.76 -8.17 10.92
CA PRO A 27 6.86 -7.23 11.07
C PRO A 27 8.17 -7.67 10.39
N GLU A 28 8.41 -8.97 10.28
CA GLU A 28 9.65 -9.54 9.72
C GLU A 28 9.84 -9.21 8.24
N ILE A 29 8.76 -8.92 7.53
CA ILE A 29 8.84 -8.53 6.11
C ILE A 29 8.78 -7.00 5.90
N SER A 30 8.92 -6.23 6.97
CA SER A 30 9.02 -4.77 6.88
C SER A 30 10.19 -4.37 5.97
N GLY A 31 10.01 -3.29 5.21
CA GLY A 31 10.98 -2.84 4.21
C GLY A 31 10.89 -3.57 2.87
N SER A 32 10.03 -4.58 2.73
CA SER A 32 9.85 -5.31 1.48
C SER A 32 8.97 -4.54 0.49
N ILE A 33 9.16 -4.85 -0.79
CA ILE A 33 8.25 -4.48 -1.87
C ILE A 33 7.34 -5.68 -2.13
N LEU A 34 6.03 -5.46 -2.02
CA LEU A 34 5.02 -6.47 -2.33
C LEU A 34 4.40 -6.17 -3.70
N ILE A 35 4.51 -7.11 -4.63
CA ILE A 35 3.86 -7.03 -5.93
C ILE A 35 2.52 -7.74 -5.81
N LEU A 36 1.42 -6.96 -5.83
CA LEU A 36 0.06 -7.47 -5.70
C LEU A 36 -0.49 -7.81 -7.08
N ASP A 37 -0.64 -9.09 -7.38
CA ASP A 37 -1.19 -9.60 -8.64
C ASP A 37 -2.67 -9.96 -8.46
N ASN A 38 -3.55 -9.00 -8.76
CA ASN A 38 -5.01 -9.14 -8.65
C ASN A 38 -5.67 -9.58 -9.96
N SER A 39 -4.91 -10.18 -10.86
CA SER A 39 -5.39 -10.60 -12.18
C SER A 39 -6.52 -11.63 -12.11
N ASP A 40 -6.44 -12.55 -11.19
CA ASP A 40 -7.36 -13.69 -11.11
C ASP A 40 -8.32 -13.60 -9.91
N ASN A 41 -7.94 -12.90 -8.84
CA ASN A 41 -8.73 -12.82 -7.61
C ASN A 41 -8.61 -11.45 -6.94
N ALA A 42 -9.65 -11.06 -6.19
CA ALA A 42 -9.55 -9.97 -5.24
C ALA A 42 -8.54 -10.33 -4.13
N ILE A 43 -7.79 -9.33 -3.67
CA ILE A 43 -6.75 -9.50 -2.66
C ILE A 43 -7.07 -8.64 -1.45
N GLU A 44 -7.05 -9.25 -0.28
CA GLU A 44 -7.10 -8.53 0.99
C GLU A 44 -5.74 -8.61 1.69
N ILE A 45 -5.14 -7.46 1.97
CA ILE A 45 -3.92 -7.33 2.74
C ILE A 45 -4.27 -6.81 4.13
N THR A 46 -3.94 -7.57 5.16
CA THR A 46 -4.07 -7.11 6.54
C THR A 46 -2.69 -6.65 7.03
N LEU A 47 -2.58 -5.36 7.38
CA LEU A 47 -1.36 -4.80 7.98
C LEU A 47 -1.18 -5.37 9.39
N PRO A 48 0.04 -5.56 9.89
CA PRO A 48 0.26 -5.97 11.26
C PRO A 48 -0.16 -4.87 12.25
N LYS A 49 -0.14 -5.20 13.53
CA LYS A 49 -0.26 -4.16 14.57
C LYS A 49 0.83 -3.11 14.35
N PRO A 50 0.51 -1.81 14.44
CA PRO A 50 1.50 -0.77 14.29
C PRO A 50 2.64 -0.90 15.31
N GLU A 51 3.86 -0.90 14.80
CA GLU A 51 5.10 -0.80 15.58
C GLU A 51 5.97 0.24 14.89
N SER A 52 6.59 1.13 15.64
CA SER A 52 7.32 2.27 15.09
C SER A 52 8.37 1.83 14.05
N GLY A 53 8.31 2.43 12.86
CA GLY A 53 9.26 2.20 11.78
C GLY A 53 8.91 1.05 10.84
N LEU A 54 7.84 0.28 11.06
CA LEU A 54 7.39 -0.68 10.06
C LEU A 54 6.97 0.07 8.79
N ASN A 55 7.35 -0.48 7.64
CA ASN A 55 6.98 0.08 6.35
C ASN A 55 6.80 -1.00 5.29
N TYR A 56 5.88 -0.78 4.37
CA TYR A 56 5.56 -1.69 3.26
C TYR A 56 5.32 -0.88 2.00
N LYS A 57 5.83 -1.39 0.87
CA LYS A 57 5.59 -0.81 -0.45
C LYS A 57 4.80 -1.80 -1.28
N PHE A 58 3.72 -1.33 -1.87
CA PHE A 58 2.89 -2.12 -2.77
C PHE A 58 3.02 -1.59 -4.19
N ILE A 59 3.20 -2.51 -5.12
CA ILE A 59 3.15 -2.26 -6.56
C ILE A 59 2.10 -3.18 -7.13
N ILE A 60 1.17 -2.63 -7.88
CA ILE A 60 0.10 -3.40 -8.49
C ILE A 60 0.60 -4.02 -9.79
N LYS A 61 0.27 -5.29 -9.97
CA LYS A 61 0.40 -6.04 -11.21
C LYS A 61 -0.97 -6.61 -11.55
N THR A 62 -1.48 -6.28 -12.70
CA THR A 62 -2.79 -6.74 -13.15
C THR A 62 -2.77 -7.08 -14.63
N LYS A 63 -3.70 -7.90 -15.07
CA LYS A 63 -3.93 -8.20 -16.49
C LYS A 63 -4.78 -7.15 -17.19
N ASN A 64 -4.96 -5.97 -16.61
CA ASN A 64 -5.85 -4.98 -17.19
C ASN A 64 -5.50 -4.74 -18.68
N ASP A 65 -6.12 -5.55 -19.52
CA ASP A 65 -6.29 -5.28 -20.93
C ASP A 65 -7.66 -4.59 -21.09
N SER A 66 -7.87 -3.88 -22.18
CA SER A 66 -9.07 -3.06 -22.42
C SER A 66 -10.41 -3.85 -22.39
N THR A 67 -10.39 -5.13 -22.09
CA THR A 67 -11.52 -6.05 -22.13
C THR A 67 -11.85 -6.69 -20.79
N SER A 68 -10.95 -6.60 -19.81
CA SER A 68 -11.08 -7.26 -18.51
C SER A 68 -10.78 -6.27 -17.39
N LEU A 69 -11.73 -6.00 -16.52
CA LEU A 69 -11.47 -5.26 -15.29
C LEU A 69 -10.62 -6.13 -14.34
N ALA A 70 -9.73 -5.50 -13.60
CA ALA A 70 -9.01 -6.15 -12.51
C ALA A 70 -9.96 -6.50 -11.36
N ASN A 71 -9.48 -7.19 -10.35
CA ASN A 71 -10.22 -7.40 -9.11
C ASN A 71 -9.82 -6.35 -8.08
N ASP A 72 -10.66 -6.12 -7.08
CA ASP A 72 -10.37 -5.16 -6.01
C ASP A 72 -9.19 -5.62 -5.14
N ILE A 73 -8.45 -4.65 -4.61
CA ILE A 73 -7.44 -4.85 -3.58
C ILE A 73 -7.85 -4.05 -2.37
N THR A 74 -7.99 -4.71 -1.22
CA THR A 74 -8.28 -4.05 0.06
C THR A 74 -7.08 -4.13 0.97
N ILE A 75 -6.63 -3.01 1.51
CA ILE A 75 -5.58 -2.95 2.54
C ILE A 75 -6.23 -2.44 3.81
N LYS A 76 -6.19 -3.24 4.87
CA LYS A 76 -6.83 -2.93 6.15
C LYS A 76 -5.86 -3.03 7.32
N SER A 77 -6.15 -2.29 8.39
CA SER A 77 -5.46 -2.42 9.67
C SER A 77 -5.96 -3.64 10.47
N THR A 78 -5.17 -4.09 11.45
CA THR A 78 -5.42 -5.35 12.18
C THR A 78 -6.54 -5.29 13.22
N SER A 79 -7.09 -4.14 13.56
CA SER A 79 -8.06 -4.10 14.65
C SER A 79 -9.48 -4.35 14.14
N ASN A 80 -10.20 -5.22 14.84
CA ASN A 80 -11.62 -5.43 14.65
C ASN A 80 -12.48 -4.49 15.51
N ASP A 81 -11.85 -3.61 16.30
CA ASP A 81 -12.53 -2.67 17.17
C ASP A 81 -12.45 -1.26 16.57
N VAL A 82 -13.59 -0.77 16.13
CA VAL A 82 -13.72 0.56 15.50
C VAL A 82 -13.36 1.72 16.44
N THR A 83 -13.31 1.49 17.75
CA THR A 83 -12.98 2.51 18.75
C THR A 83 -11.49 2.58 19.06
N SER A 84 -10.71 1.57 18.69
CA SER A 84 -9.27 1.47 18.94
C SER A 84 -8.47 0.96 17.72
N SER A 85 -9.09 0.93 16.54
CA SER A 85 -8.40 0.55 15.31
C SER A 85 -7.36 1.59 14.94
N PRO A 86 -6.16 1.17 14.55
CA PRO A 86 -5.20 2.10 13.96
C PRO A 86 -5.80 2.78 12.74
N ILE A 87 -5.68 4.10 12.70
CA ILE A 87 -6.17 4.91 11.59
C ILE A 87 -5.17 4.84 10.45
N ILE A 88 -5.65 4.77 9.23
CA ILE A 88 -4.85 4.94 8.01
C ILE A 88 -5.06 6.36 7.50
N TYR A 89 -4.00 7.15 7.51
CA TYR A 89 -3.96 8.48 6.89
C TYR A 89 -3.39 8.35 5.49
N PHE A 90 -4.10 8.82 4.49
CA PHE A 90 -3.65 8.75 3.10
C PHE A 90 -3.37 10.14 2.52
N THR A 91 -2.26 10.25 1.78
CA THR A 91 -1.93 11.39 0.92
C THR A 91 -1.40 10.88 -0.41
N GLY A 92 -1.99 11.26 -1.53
CA GLY A 92 -1.52 10.76 -2.81
C GLY A 92 -2.26 11.35 -4.00
N VAL A 93 -1.97 10.81 -5.18
CA VAL A 93 -2.60 11.18 -6.44
C VAL A 93 -3.35 9.97 -6.97
N SER A 94 -4.64 10.14 -7.19
CA SER A 94 -5.50 9.15 -7.84
C SER A 94 -6.17 9.81 -9.05
N GLY A 95 -6.13 9.14 -10.19
CA GLY A 95 -6.74 9.67 -11.40
C GLY A 95 -5.84 10.66 -12.15
N ILE A 96 -4.93 10.17 -12.96
CA ILE A 96 -4.32 10.97 -14.03
C ILE A 96 -5.34 10.98 -15.17
N GLY A 97 -6.25 11.95 -15.13
CA GLY A 97 -7.42 12.01 -16.00
C GLY A 97 -7.11 12.00 -17.49
N GLN A 98 -8.04 11.48 -18.25
CA GLN A 98 -8.19 11.82 -19.66
C GLN A 98 -8.57 13.31 -19.75
N THR A 99 -7.80 14.09 -20.46
CA THR A 99 -8.08 15.48 -20.86
C THR A 99 -8.32 16.45 -19.70
N ASP A 100 -7.42 17.15 -19.18
CA ASP A 100 -7.50 18.39 -18.42
C ASP A 100 -7.44 18.33 -16.88
N GLY A 101 -6.73 17.41 -16.28
CA GLY A 101 -6.49 17.64 -14.86
C GLY A 101 -5.96 16.44 -14.10
N ILE A 102 -4.95 16.69 -13.34
CA ILE A 102 -4.54 15.85 -12.24
C ILE A 102 -5.61 16.02 -11.17
N GLU A 103 -6.50 15.06 -11.01
CA GLU A 103 -7.29 15.00 -9.78
C GLU A 103 -6.36 14.61 -8.65
N TYR A 104 -5.96 15.61 -7.91
CA TYR A 104 -5.40 15.38 -6.60
C TYR A 104 -6.56 14.87 -5.72
N LEU A 105 -6.51 13.62 -5.29
CA LEU A 105 -7.09 13.34 -4.01
C LEU A 105 -6.23 14.13 -3.01
N ALA A 106 -6.52 15.42 -2.89
CA ALA A 106 -6.15 16.15 -1.72
C ALA A 106 -6.62 15.25 -0.58
N GLY A 107 -5.70 14.73 0.20
CA GLY A 107 -6.06 14.08 1.43
C GLY A 107 -7.06 15.01 2.05
N VAL A 108 -8.32 14.59 2.09
CA VAL A 108 -9.36 15.41 2.71
C VAL A 108 -8.83 15.57 4.10
N GLY A 109 -8.33 16.75 4.41
CA GLY A 109 -7.60 17.05 5.62
C GLY A 109 -8.50 17.08 6.86
N ASN A 110 -9.34 16.09 6.97
CA ASN A 110 -10.22 15.85 8.08
C ASN A 110 -10.18 14.32 8.32
N ASN A 111 -9.39 13.92 9.32
CA ASN A 111 -9.53 12.67 10.06
C ASN A 111 -10.43 11.65 9.39
N ILE A 112 -9.98 11.11 8.25
CA ILE A 112 -10.63 9.92 7.71
C ILE A 112 -10.22 8.84 8.69
N THR A 113 -11.11 8.54 9.62
CA THR A 113 -11.04 7.37 10.49
C THR A 113 -11.35 6.16 9.63
N SER A 114 -10.51 5.91 8.65
CA SER A 114 -10.64 4.75 7.80
C SER A 114 -9.79 3.63 8.37
N SER A 115 -10.37 2.48 8.54
CA SER A 115 -9.64 1.27 8.91
C SER A 115 -9.13 0.51 7.69
N SER A 116 -9.56 0.90 6.48
CA SER A 116 -9.14 0.26 5.24
C SER A 116 -9.12 1.21 4.03
N ILE A 117 -8.29 0.88 3.06
CA ILE A 117 -8.24 1.48 1.74
C ILE A 117 -8.57 0.39 0.73
N THR A 118 -9.56 0.61 -0.11
CA THR A 118 -9.88 -0.27 -1.24
C THR A 118 -9.41 0.39 -2.53
N ILE A 119 -8.66 -0.33 -3.32
CA ILE A 119 -8.29 0.01 -4.68
C ILE A 119 -9.23 -0.80 -5.58
N ASP A 120 -10.08 -0.10 -6.31
CA ASP A 120 -11.11 -0.74 -7.13
C ASP A 120 -10.53 -1.38 -8.41
N ASN A 121 -11.39 -2.01 -9.15
CA ASN A 121 -11.06 -2.77 -10.36
C ASN A 121 -10.57 -1.93 -11.55
N HIS A 122 -10.44 -0.61 -11.43
CA HIS A 122 -9.84 0.26 -12.45
C HIS A 122 -8.33 0.42 -12.30
N VAL A 123 -7.74 -0.23 -11.30
CA VAL A 123 -6.30 -0.23 -11.05
C VAL A 123 -5.52 -0.75 -12.26
N VAL A 124 -4.32 -0.23 -12.48
CA VAL A 124 -3.43 -0.65 -13.56
C VAL A 124 -2.07 -1.07 -13.03
N SER A 125 -1.36 -1.87 -13.82
CA SER A 125 0.01 -2.25 -13.49
C SER A 125 0.92 -1.03 -13.36
N GLY A 126 1.63 -0.95 -12.25
CA GLY A 126 2.50 0.18 -11.88
C GLY A 126 1.88 1.16 -10.89
N ASP A 127 0.58 1.08 -10.63
CA ASP A 127 -0.03 1.76 -9.49
C ASP A 127 0.65 1.31 -8.21
N ARG A 128 0.84 2.24 -7.26
CA ARG A 128 1.65 1.98 -6.07
C ARG A 128 1.16 2.72 -4.85
N LEU A 129 1.36 2.08 -3.70
CA LEU A 129 1.11 2.64 -2.38
C LEU A 129 2.29 2.33 -1.46
N GLU A 130 2.59 3.24 -0.58
CA GLU A 130 3.55 3.05 0.51
C GLU A 130 2.86 3.27 1.84
N PHE A 131 3.21 2.46 2.82
CA PHE A 131 2.71 2.55 4.19
C PHE A 131 3.88 2.62 5.16
N ILE A 132 3.80 3.51 6.13
CA ILE A 132 4.72 3.63 7.27
C ILE A 132 3.92 3.87 8.53
N THR A 133 4.42 3.43 9.67
CA THR A 133 3.76 3.66 10.96
C THR A 133 4.67 4.33 11.98
N ASP A 134 4.06 5.17 12.83
CA ASP A 134 4.68 5.79 14.01
C ASP A 134 4.59 4.91 15.26
N GLY A 135 3.94 3.75 15.16
CA GLY A 135 3.64 2.83 16.27
C GLY A 135 2.20 2.89 16.77
N ASN A 136 1.43 3.88 16.35
CA ASN A 136 0.02 4.03 16.71
C ASN A 136 -0.88 3.98 15.47
N ASN A 137 -0.51 4.68 14.42
CA ASN A 137 -1.28 4.82 13.20
C ASN A 137 -0.45 4.47 11.97
N TRP A 138 -1.12 4.24 10.86
CA TRP A 138 -0.51 4.06 9.55
C TRP A 138 -0.62 5.35 8.73
N TYR A 139 0.45 5.69 8.06
CA TYR A 139 0.51 6.79 7.09
C TYR A 139 0.78 6.20 5.72
N SER A 140 -0.08 6.51 4.77
CA SER A 140 0.00 5.98 3.41
C SER A 140 0.15 7.10 2.40
N THR A 141 0.96 6.87 1.40
CA THR A 141 1.06 7.70 0.20
C THR A 141 1.03 6.83 -1.03
N GLY A 142 0.57 7.37 -2.15
CA GLY A 142 0.51 6.56 -3.36
C GLY A 142 0.14 7.34 -4.60
N VAL A 143 0.24 6.63 -5.73
CA VAL A 143 -0.15 7.11 -7.06
C VAL A 143 -0.93 6.00 -7.76
N THR A 144 -2.14 6.32 -8.20
CA THR A 144 -2.94 5.47 -9.07
C THR A 144 -3.31 6.22 -10.35
N LYS A 145 -3.36 5.52 -11.47
CA LYS A 145 -3.65 6.12 -12.77
C LYS A 145 -5.09 6.62 -12.87
N TYR A 146 -6.01 5.87 -12.31
CA TYR A 146 -7.43 6.21 -12.30
C TYR A 146 -7.89 6.54 -10.89
N ASN A 147 -9.08 7.17 -10.77
CA ASN A 147 -9.70 7.42 -9.47
C ASN A 147 -10.24 6.10 -8.88
N SER A 148 -9.33 5.26 -8.43
CA SER A 148 -9.60 3.88 -8.00
C SER A 148 -9.51 3.69 -6.49
N LEU A 149 -9.26 4.73 -5.71
CA LEU A 149 -9.13 4.62 -4.26
C LEU A 149 -10.45 4.94 -3.55
N MET A 150 -10.89 4.02 -2.72
CA MET A 150 -12.03 4.18 -1.82
C MET A 150 -11.59 3.97 -0.37
N PHE A 151 -12.09 4.80 0.53
CA PHE A 151 -11.83 4.74 1.97
C PHE A 151 -13.08 4.31 2.72
N THR A 152 -12.98 3.28 3.55
CA THR A 152 -14.10 2.73 4.34
C THR A 152 -13.72 2.52 5.80
#